data_f977ec652d0ae5878f295524c36b73d2
#
_entry.id   f977ec652d0ae5878f295524c36b73d2
#
_cell.length_a   1.000
_cell.length_b   1.000
_cell.length_c   1.000
_cell.angle_alpha   90.00
_cell.angle_beta   90.00
_cell.angle_gamma   90.00
#
_symmetry.space_group_name_H-M   'P 1'
#
loop_
_entity.id
_entity.type
_entity.pdbx_description
1 polymer ?
#
loop_
_entity_poly.entity_id
_entity_poly.type
_entity_poly.pdbx_seq_one_letter_code
_entity_poly.pdbx_strand_id
1 'polypeptide(L)'
;IYKSTCIILNPSDPSRNGEKKIINEEIKKYFDNLIYIKNGFIEGGDILNINNHFIIGLSNRTNKLGAKNLANILNALGASVSICETPKSVLHFKSECSIIDDDVILVSSKMAKLEYLKSNYKLIELPIGEEGAANSLRINDKLLVPQGFIKANEILSKNYNTINIKVNEISKIDAGLSCMSLRW
;
A
#
# COMPACT_ATOMS: atom_id res chain seq x y z
N ILE A 1 7.49 -3.45 -7.63
CA ILE A 1 7.79 -3.62 -9.06
C ILE A 1 7.22 -2.41 -9.80
N TYR A 2 7.98 -1.89 -10.75
CA TYR A 2 7.53 -0.82 -11.63
C TYR A 2 8.11 -1.01 -13.03
N LYS A 3 7.25 -1.08 -14.04
CA LYS A 3 7.62 -1.51 -15.41
C LYS A 3 8.39 -2.85 -15.36
N SER A 4 9.52 -2.95 -16.06
CA SER A 4 10.38 -4.14 -16.06
C SER A 4 11.41 -4.18 -14.91
N THR A 5 11.30 -3.28 -13.93
CA THR A 5 12.27 -3.16 -12.84
C THR A 5 11.68 -3.60 -11.51
N CYS A 6 12.36 -4.50 -10.83
CA CYS A 6 12.06 -4.86 -9.45
C CYS A 6 12.96 -4.07 -8.50
N ILE A 7 12.36 -3.33 -7.56
CA ILE A 7 13.08 -2.55 -6.56
C ILE A 7 12.99 -3.30 -5.22
N ILE A 8 14.13 -3.79 -4.74
CA ILE A 8 14.24 -4.51 -3.48
C ILE A 8 14.35 -3.50 -2.34
N LEU A 9 13.30 -3.46 -1.52
CA LEU A 9 13.17 -2.54 -0.41
C LEU A 9 14.06 -2.95 0.77
N ASN A 10 14.25 -2.03 1.72
CA ASN A 10 15.03 -2.25 2.93
C ASN A 10 14.12 -2.14 4.16
N PRO A 11 13.55 -3.25 4.68
CA PRO A 11 12.66 -3.20 5.84
C PRO A 11 13.41 -2.74 7.10
N SER A 12 12.68 -2.09 8.02
CA SER A 12 13.25 -1.54 9.25
C SER A 12 13.44 -2.60 10.34
N ASP A 13 12.62 -3.65 10.32
CA ASP A 13 12.64 -4.69 11.35
C ASP A 13 13.78 -5.70 11.12
N PRO A 14 14.69 -5.89 12.10
CA PRO A 14 15.80 -6.84 11.97
C PRO A 14 15.36 -8.29 11.70
N SER A 15 14.18 -8.70 12.16
CA SER A 15 13.64 -10.05 11.91
C SER A 15 13.42 -10.33 10.43
N ARG A 16 13.25 -9.28 9.61
CA ARG A 16 13.01 -9.35 8.17
C ARG A 16 14.29 -9.34 7.32
N ASN A 17 15.47 -9.26 7.92
CA ASN A 17 16.74 -9.16 7.18
C ASN A 17 17.00 -10.36 6.25
N GLY A 18 16.49 -11.55 6.57
CA GLY A 18 16.61 -12.75 5.74
C GLY A 18 15.71 -12.79 4.51
N GLU A 19 14.60 -12.03 4.49
CA GLU A 19 13.60 -12.06 3.43
C GLU A 19 14.19 -11.68 2.07
N LYS A 20 15.09 -10.70 2.03
CA LYS A 20 15.73 -10.22 0.79
C LYS A 20 16.46 -11.32 0.03
N LYS A 21 17.12 -12.23 0.74
CA LYS A 21 17.87 -13.32 0.09
C LYS A 21 16.93 -14.30 -0.59
N ILE A 22 15.87 -14.69 0.11
CA ILE A 22 14.87 -15.64 -0.38
C ILE A 22 14.13 -15.06 -1.58
N ILE A 23 13.60 -13.83 -1.44
CA ILE A 23 12.83 -13.21 -2.52
C ILE A 23 13.66 -12.92 -3.76
N ASN A 24 14.96 -12.62 -3.61
CA ASN A 24 15.87 -12.37 -4.73
C ASN A 24 16.03 -13.58 -5.64
N GLU A 25 16.13 -14.76 -5.09
CA GLU A 25 16.29 -16.00 -5.88
C GLU A 25 15.05 -16.25 -6.74
N GLU A 26 13.88 -15.95 -6.22
CA GLU A 26 12.63 -16.11 -6.94
C GLU A 26 12.39 -14.99 -7.97
N ILE A 27 12.57 -13.74 -7.56
CA ILE A 27 12.29 -12.56 -8.40
C ILE A 27 13.19 -12.49 -9.63
N LYS A 28 14.44 -12.95 -9.55
CA LYS A 28 15.37 -13.02 -10.69
C LYS A 28 14.88 -13.90 -11.85
N LYS A 29 13.94 -14.80 -11.60
CA LYS A 29 13.33 -15.61 -12.66
C LYS A 29 12.38 -14.81 -13.55
N TYR A 30 11.90 -13.66 -13.08
CA TYR A 30 10.87 -12.84 -13.73
C TYR A 30 11.36 -11.45 -14.14
N PHE A 31 12.44 -10.95 -13.53
CA PHE A 31 12.95 -9.60 -13.74
C PHE A 31 14.48 -9.59 -13.89
N ASP A 32 14.95 -9.06 -15.02
CA ASP A 32 16.37 -8.86 -15.26
C ASP A 32 16.93 -7.63 -14.54
N ASN A 33 16.09 -6.59 -14.37
CA ASN A 33 16.48 -5.33 -13.75
C ASN A 33 16.12 -5.32 -12.27
N LEU A 34 17.13 -5.48 -11.41
CA LEU A 34 16.96 -5.39 -9.95
C LEU A 34 17.73 -4.19 -9.40
N ILE A 35 17.03 -3.33 -8.66
CA ILE A 35 17.62 -2.19 -7.94
C ILE A 35 17.41 -2.40 -6.44
N TYR A 36 18.45 -2.14 -5.64
CA TYR A 36 18.43 -2.36 -4.20
C TYR A 36 18.48 -1.03 -3.45
N ILE A 37 17.55 -0.81 -2.52
CA ILE A 37 17.66 0.28 -1.55
C ILE A 37 18.63 -0.15 -0.45
N LYS A 38 19.82 0.49 -0.42
CA LYS A 38 20.90 0.15 0.52
C LYS A 38 20.84 0.96 1.80
N ASN A 39 20.39 2.21 1.72
CA ASN A 39 20.39 3.16 2.84
C ASN A 39 18.98 3.64 3.16
N GLY A 40 18.70 3.81 4.44
CA GLY A 40 17.36 4.13 4.93
C GLY A 40 16.44 2.93 4.96
N PHE A 41 15.30 3.09 5.62
CA PHE A 41 14.29 2.04 5.76
C PHE A 41 13.04 2.40 4.97
N ILE A 42 12.48 1.41 4.28
CA ILE A 42 11.25 1.55 3.52
C ILE A 42 10.57 0.20 3.36
N GLU A 43 9.27 0.17 3.58
CA GLU A 43 8.45 -1.02 3.47
C GLU A 43 7.32 -0.83 2.45
N GLY A 44 6.97 -1.90 1.74
CA GLY A 44 5.93 -1.88 0.70
C GLY A 44 4.54 -1.49 1.19
N GLY A 45 4.29 -1.63 2.51
CA GLY A 45 3.08 -1.17 3.18
C GLY A 45 2.88 0.34 3.17
N ASP A 46 3.96 1.10 2.95
CA ASP A 46 3.91 2.56 2.92
C ASP A 46 3.90 3.15 1.50
N ILE A 47 3.75 2.31 0.47
CA ILE A 47 3.83 2.74 -0.93
C ILE A 47 2.51 2.47 -1.63
N LEU A 48 1.84 3.53 -2.10
CA LEU A 48 0.72 3.46 -3.04
C LEU A 48 1.18 3.85 -4.44
N ASN A 49 0.59 3.23 -5.46
CA ASN A 49 0.78 3.64 -6.86
C ASN A 49 -0.59 3.89 -7.50
N ILE A 50 -0.83 5.12 -7.93
CA ILE A 50 -2.04 5.56 -8.63
C ILE A 50 -1.61 6.16 -9.97
N ASN A 51 -1.96 5.51 -11.09
CA ASN A 51 -1.74 6.07 -12.42
C ASN A 51 -0.32 6.64 -12.63
N ASN A 52 0.71 5.85 -12.31
CA ASN A 52 2.12 6.26 -12.43
C ASN A 52 2.59 7.33 -11.43
N HIS A 53 1.75 7.69 -10.46
CA HIS A 53 2.10 8.54 -9.32
C HIS A 53 2.24 7.69 -8.06
N PHE A 54 3.41 7.74 -7.42
CA PHE A 54 3.66 7.02 -6.17
C PHE A 54 3.51 7.96 -4.97
N ILE A 55 2.74 7.51 -3.99
CA ILE A 55 2.64 8.15 -2.68
C ILE A 55 3.43 7.30 -1.69
N ILE A 56 4.41 7.90 -1.02
CA ILE A 56 5.22 7.23 0.00
C ILE A 56 4.89 7.84 1.35
N GLY A 57 4.31 7.04 2.24
CA GLY A 57 4.03 7.44 3.62
C GLY A 57 5.28 7.31 4.50
N LEU A 58 5.62 8.36 5.24
CA LEU A 58 6.61 8.28 6.32
C LEU A 58 5.93 7.70 7.56
N SER A 59 6.45 6.59 8.06
CA SER A 59 5.88 5.85 9.19
C SER A 59 7.00 5.42 10.17
N ASN A 60 6.66 4.65 11.19
CA ASN A 60 7.66 4.02 12.05
C ASN A 60 8.51 2.97 11.29
N ARG A 61 8.05 2.53 10.11
CA ARG A 61 8.69 1.50 9.27
C ARG A 61 9.40 2.09 8.05
N THR A 62 9.04 3.31 7.66
CA THR A 62 9.62 4.01 6.49
C THR A 62 10.15 5.37 6.92
N ASN A 63 11.45 5.55 6.83
CA ASN A 63 12.09 6.81 7.18
C ASN A 63 12.33 7.69 5.93
N LYS A 64 12.63 8.97 6.19
CA LYS A 64 12.84 9.99 5.15
C LYS A 64 13.95 9.62 4.15
N LEU A 65 15.01 8.93 4.62
CA LEU A 65 16.13 8.53 3.75
C LEU A 65 15.70 7.43 2.79
N GLY A 66 15.03 6.38 3.28
CA GLY A 66 14.49 5.30 2.44
C GLY A 66 13.47 5.81 1.43
N ALA A 67 12.55 6.68 1.88
CA ALA A 67 11.56 7.30 1.00
C ALA A 67 12.19 8.14 -0.12
N LYS A 68 13.21 8.97 0.19
CA LYS A 68 13.95 9.75 -0.81
C LYS A 68 14.70 8.86 -1.80
N ASN A 69 15.34 7.79 -1.34
CA ASN A 69 16.05 6.87 -2.21
C ASN A 69 15.08 6.17 -3.19
N LEU A 70 13.93 5.72 -2.71
CA LEU A 70 12.91 5.16 -3.61
C LEU A 70 12.38 6.22 -4.59
N ALA A 71 12.10 7.44 -4.11
CA ALA A 71 11.62 8.53 -4.96
C ALA A 71 12.60 8.83 -6.11
N ASN A 72 13.90 8.89 -5.82
CA ASN A 72 14.92 9.11 -6.85
C ASN A 72 14.94 8.00 -7.91
N ILE A 73 14.83 6.74 -7.48
CA ILE A 73 14.77 5.59 -8.40
C ILE A 73 13.51 5.67 -9.27
N LEU A 74 12.33 5.89 -8.68
CA LEU A 74 11.07 5.96 -9.39
C LEU A 74 11.03 7.14 -10.37
N ASN A 75 11.52 8.32 -9.97
CA ASN A 75 11.63 9.48 -10.84
C ASN A 75 12.56 9.21 -12.04
N ALA A 76 13.69 8.55 -11.83
CA ALA A 76 14.59 8.14 -12.92
C ALA A 76 13.95 7.13 -13.87
N LEU A 77 13.00 6.32 -13.40
CA LEU A 77 12.21 5.40 -14.23
C LEU A 77 10.99 6.07 -14.89
N GLY A 78 10.78 7.37 -14.65
CA GLY A 78 9.72 8.17 -15.26
C GLY A 78 8.38 8.14 -14.51
N ALA A 79 8.35 7.77 -13.23
CA ALA A 79 7.21 7.97 -12.37
C ALA A 79 7.25 9.33 -11.68
N SER A 80 6.12 9.82 -11.20
CA SER A 80 6.06 10.93 -10.26
C SER A 80 5.93 10.42 -8.82
N VAL A 81 6.47 11.16 -7.84
CA VAL A 81 6.48 10.71 -6.45
C VAL A 81 6.15 11.85 -5.50
N SER A 82 5.27 11.58 -4.56
CA SER A 82 5.02 12.44 -3.38
C SER A 82 5.35 11.69 -2.10
N ILE A 83 5.88 12.42 -1.13
CA ILE A 83 6.20 11.89 0.20
C ILE A 83 5.35 12.66 1.21
N CYS A 84 4.61 11.95 2.07
CA CYS A 84 3.77 12.55 3.10
C CYS A 84 3.91 11.81 4.43
N GLU A 85 3.50 12.46 5.53
CA GLU A 85 3.50 11.83 6.85
C GLU A 85 2.34 10.84 6.98
N THR A 86 2.59 9.70 7.60
CA THR A 86 1.56 8.75 8.04
C THR A 86 1.17 9.08 9.48
N PRO A 87 -0.11 9.07 9.87
CA PRO A 87 -0.50 9.27 11.26
C PRO A 87 0.21 8.27 12.18
N LYS A 88 0.77 8.75 13.30
CA LYS A 88 1.59 7.92 14.22
C LYS A 88 0.90 6.66 14.76
N SER A 89 -0.43 6.66 14.80
CA SER A 89 -1.25 5.51 15.23
C SER A 89 -1.52 4.49 14.13
N VAL A 90 -1.00 4.72 12.91
CA VAL A 90 -1.16 3.83 11.75
C VAL A 90 0.17 3.13 11.50
N LEU A 91 0.16 1.80 11.43
CA LEU A 91 1.38 1.00 11.27
C LEU A 91 2.06 1.25 9.92
N HIS A 92 1.29 1.13 8.84
CA HIS A 92 1.70 1.42 7.47
C HIS A 92 0.63 2.25 6.77
N PHE A 93 1.02 3.05 5.81
CA PHE A 93 0.11 3.86 5.03
C PHE A 93 -1.07 3.03 4.45
N LYS A 94 -0.78 1.87 3.85
CA LYS A 94 -1.79 0.96 3.28
C LYS A 94 -2.56 0.12 4.31
N SER A 95 -2.24 0.19 5.58
CA SER A 95 -3.06 -0.50 6.59
C SER A 95 -4.45 0.11 6.71
N GLU A 96 -4.55 1.42 6.51
CA GLU A 96 -5.79 2.18 6.67
C GLU A 96 -6.17 2.97 5.41
N CYS A 97 -5.65 2.61 4.23
CA CYS A 97 -6.12 3.11 2.95
C CYS A 97 -5.83 2.16 1.79
N SER A 98 -6.65 2.21 0.75
CA SER A 98 -6.44 1.49 -0.51
C SER A 98 -6.99 2.25 -1.70
N ILE A 99 -6.36 2.03 -2.87
CA ILE A 99 -6.83 2.56 -4.14
C ILE A 99 -7.95 1.66 -4.63
N ILE A 100 -9.12 2.22 -4.86
CA ILE A 100 -10.30 1.48 -5.31
C ILE A 100 -10.80 1.91 -6.69
N ASP A 101 -10.32 3.06 -7.18
CA ASP A 101 -10.51 3.54 -8.55
C ASP A 101 -9.37 4.45 -8.98
N ASP A 102 -9.41 4.95 -10.22
CA ASP A 102 -8.33 5.72 -10.85
C ASP A 102 -7.96 7.00 -10.07
N ASP A 103 -8.94 7.62 -9.41
CA ASP A 103 -8.76 8.83 -8.58
C ASP A 103 -9.39 8.70 -7.19
N VAL A 104 -9.82 7.48 -6.79
CA VAL A 104 -10.56 7.24 -5.55
C VAL A 104 -9.75 6.40 -4.58
N ILE A 105 -9.59 6.91 -3.37
CA ILE A 105 -8.95 6.21 -2.25
C ILE A 105 -9.98 5.93 -1.16
N LEU A 106 -10.10 4.67 -0.77
CA LEU A 106 -10.80 4.24 0.43
C LEU A 106 -9.92 4.51 1.63
N VAL A 107 -10.42 5.16 2.66
CA VAL A 107 -9.62 5.62 3.80
C VAL A 107 -10.34 5.44 5.13
N SER A 108 -9.56 5.20 6.20
CA SER A 108 -10.06 5.37 7.56
C SER A 108 -10.24 6.85 7.91
N SER A 109 -10.95 7.14 8.98
CA SER A 109 -11.12 8.51 9.49
C SER A 109 -9.81 9.21 9.86
N LYS A 110 -8.77 8.45 10.23
CA LYS A 110 -7.42 8.99 10.49
C LYS A 110 -6.74 9.42 9.20
N MET A 111 -6.80 8.59 8.16
CA MET A 111 -6.20 8.87 6.86
C MET A 111 -6.98 9.95 6.10
N ALA A 112 -8.29 10.03 6.29
CA ALA A 112 -9.13 11.08 5.72
C ALA A 112 -8.75 12.51 6.17
N LYS A 113 -8.01 12.66 7.28
CA LYS A 113 -7.52 13.96 7.78
C LYS A 113 -6.24 14.43 7.09
N LEU A 114 -5.58 13.58 6.32
CA LEU A 114 -4.36 13.98 5.61
C LEU A 114 -4.69 14.95 4.48
N GLU A 115 -4.22 16.18 4.63
CA GLU A 115 -4.48 17.25 3.67
C GLU A 115 -4.00 16.89 2.26
N TYR A 116 -2.87 16.21 2.16
CA TYR A 116 -2.36 15.74 0.88
C TYR A 116 -3.37 14.83 0.14
N LEU A 117 -4.01 13.89 0.85
CA LEU A 117 -4.99 13.00 0.23
C LEU A 117 -6.27 13.75 -0.17
N LYS A 118 -6.79 14.62 0.69
CA LYS A 118 -7.98 15.42 0.42
C LYS A 118 -7.83 16.33 -0.80
N SER A 119 -6.66 16.95 -0.94
CA SER A 119 -6.43 17.93 -1.99
C SER A 119 -6.18 17.30 -3.36
N ASN A 120 -5.83 16.01 -3.41
CA ASN A 120 -5.41 15.37 -4.65
C ASN A 120 -6.31 14.23 -5.13
N TYR A 121 -7.16 13.67 -4.25
CA TYR A 121 -7.96 12.48 -4.55
C TYR A 121 -9.38 12.58 -4.01
N LYS A 122 -10.28 11.84 -4.63
CA LYS A 122 -11.60 11.58 -4.07
C LYS A 122 -11.46 10.56 -2.94
N LEU A 123 -11.98 10.87 -1.77
CA LEU A 123 -11.91 9.98 -0.62
C LEU A 123 -13.28 9.36 -0.34
N ILE A 124 -13.29 8.05 -0.13
CA ILE A 124 -14.42 7.36 0.51
C ILE A 124 -13.98 7.04 1.93
N GLU A 125 -14.54 7.77 2.89
CA GLU A 125 -14.25 7.56 4.30
C GLU A 125 -15.10 6.43 4.85
N LEU A 126 -14.44 5.50 5.54
CA LEU A 126 -15.09 4.37 6.20
C LEU A 126 -15.77 4.77 7.49
N PRO A 127 -16.90 4.14 7.84
CA PRO A 127 -17.52 4.30 9.15
C PRO A 127 -16.58 3.92 10.30
N ILE A 128 -16.68 4.63 11.40
CA ILE A 128 -15.94 4.34 12.63
C ILE A 128 -16.24 2.90 13.08
N GLY A 129 -15.16 2.17 13.41
CA GLY A 129 -15.21 0.75 13.78
C GLY A 129 -15.13 -0.22 12.58
N GLU A 130 -15.04 0.30 11.35
CA GLU A 130 -14.89 -0.50 10.14
C GLU A 130 -13.59 -0.21 9.38
N GLU A 131 -12.60 0.37 10.06
CA GLU A 131 -11.31 0.77 9.48
C GLU A 131 -10.55 -0.37 8.81
N GLY A 132 -10.76 -1.61 9.28
CA GLY A 132 -10.15 -2.80 8.67
C GLY A 132 -10.56 -3.05 7.22
N ALA A 133 -11.72 -2.51 6.78
CA ALA A 133 -12.13 -2.55 5.39
C ALA A 133 -11.26 -1.66 4.48
N ALA A 134 -10.50 -0.72 5.05
CA ALA A 134 -9.58 0.11 4.26
C ALA A 134 -8.50 -0.71 3.55
N ASN A 135 -8.17 -1.90 4.05
CA ASN A 135 -7.26 -2.82 3.37
C ASN A 135 -8.00 -3.68 2.32
N SER A 136 -8.78 -3.02 1.49
CA SER A 136 -9.43 -3.62 0.31
C SER A 136 -8.47 -3.71 -0.87
N LEU A 137 -8.81 -4.50 -1.88
CA LEU A 137 -7.95 -4.72 -3.03
C LEU A 137 -8.76 -4.75 -4.33
N ARG A 138 -8.52 -3.77 -5.20
CA ARG A 138 -9.11 -3.79 -6.55
C ARG A 138 -8.29 -4.70 -7.48
N ILE A 139 -8.96 -5.62 -8.13
CA ILE A 139 -8.40 -6.46 -9.20
C ILE A 139 -9.35 -6.40 -10.38
N ASN A 140 -8.94 -5.79 -11.48
CA ASN A 140 -9.76 -5.52 -12.65
C ASN A 140 -11.04 -4.77 -12.27
N ASP A 141 -12.21 -5.34 -12.57
CA ASP A 141 -13.55 -4.82 -12.26
C ASP A 141 -14.06 -5.22 -10.86
N LYS A 142 -13.29 -5.99 -10.10
CA LYS A 142 -13.67 -6.49 -8.77
C LYS A 142 -12.98 -5.73 -7.66
N LEU A 143 -13.75 -5.43 -6.62
CA LEU A 143 -13.22 -4.90 -5.37
C LEU A 143 -13.32 -5.98 -4.29
N LEU A 144 -12.18 -6.55 -3.91
CA LEU A 144 -12.10 -7.50 -2.81
C LEU A 144 -12.17 -6.72 -1.50
N VAL A 145 -13.14 -7.03 -0.67
CA VAL A 145 -13.39 -6.37 0.62
C VAL A 145 -13.22 -7.40 1.74
N PRO A 146 -12.49 -7.12 2.81
CA PRO A 146 -12.44 -8.00 3.97
C PRO A 146 -13.85 -8.25 4.52
N GLN A 147 -14.18 -9.51 4.81
CA GLN A 147 -15.48 -9.88 5.36
C GLN A 147 -15.64 -9.38 6.81
N GLY A 148 -16.86 -9.01 7.19
CA GLY A 148 -17.21 -8.58 8.54
C GLY A 148 -17.48 -7.08 8.67
N PHE A 149 -17.20 -6.29 7.66
CA PHE A 149 -17.41 -4.85 7.62
C PHE A 149 -18.68 -4.52 6.81
N ILE A 150 -19.85 -4.62 7.48
CA ILE A 150 -21.16 -4.57 6.83
C ILE A 150 -21.43 -3.20 6.22
N LYS A 151 -21.23 -2.13 6.98
CA LYS A 151 -21.51 -0.76 6.51
C LYS A 151 -20.55 -0.34 5.39
N ALA A 152 -19.27 -0.73 5.50
CA ALA A 152 -18.29 -0.51 4.43
C ALA A 152 -18.74 -1.20 3.15
N ASN A 153 -19.17 -2.46 3.23
CA ASN A 153 -19.62 -3.20 2.06
C ASN A 153 -20.91 -2.59 1.47
N GLU A 154 -21.85 -2.11 2.29
CA GLU A 154 -23.05 -1.41 1.82
C GLU A 154 -22.72 -0.11 1.07
N ILE A 155 -21.72 0.63 1.52
CA ILE A 155 -21.26 1.86 0.85
C ILE A 155 -20.60 1.50 -0.49
N LEU A 156 -19.68 0.53 -0.48
CA LEU A 156 -18.87 0.17 -1.63
C LEU A 156 -19.69 -0.53 -2.71
N SER A 157 -20.60 -1.43 -2.35
CA SER A 157 -21.41 -2.19 -3.31
C SER A 157 -22.38 -1.35 -4.14
N LYS A 158 -22.63 -0.09 -3.77
CA LYS A 158 -23.44 0.84 -4.56
C LYS A 158 -22.80 1.20 -5.90
N ASN A 159 -21.47 1.25 -5.94
CA ASN A 159 -20.71 1.73 -7.11
C ASN A 159 -19.64 0.74 -7.59
N TYR A 160 -19.32 -0.29 -6.81
CA TYR A 160 -18.26 -1.25 -7.11
C TYR A 160 -18.79 -2.68 -7.06
N ASN A 161 -18.22 -3.54 -7.91
CA ASN A 161 -18.50 -4.98 -7.90
C ASN A 161 -17.70 -5.63 -6.77
N THR A 162 -18.28 -5.68 -5.57
CA THR A 162 -17.59 -6.14 -4.36
C THR A 162 -17.62 -7.66 -4.21
N ILE A 163 -16.51 -8.23 -3.74
CA ILE A 163 -16.39 -9.62 -3.32
C ILE A 163 -15.88 -9.65 -1.88
N ASN A 164 -16.66 -10.22 -0.97
CA ASN A 164 -16.27 -10.36 0.43
C ASN A 164 -15.32 -11.55 0.63
N ILE A 165 -14.14 -11.29 1.19
CA ILE A 165 -13.09 -12.29 1.41
C ILE A 165 -12.85 -12.49 2.90
N LYS A 166 -12.86 -13.75 3.34
CA LYS A 166 -12.48 -14.10 4.71
C LYS A 166 -10.98 -13.91 4.91
N VAL A 167 -10.61 -13.00 5.82
CA VAL A 167 -9.22 -12.69 6.17
C VAL A 167 -8.93 -12.86 7.66
N ASN A 168 -9.81 -13.55 8.38
CA ASN A 168 -9.80 -13.63 9.84
C ASN A 168 -8.47 -14.16 10.41
N GLU A 169 -7.84 -15.12 9.75
CA GLU A 169 -6.58 -15.70 10.25
C GLU A 169 -5.40 -14.76 10.00
N ILE A 170 -5.32 -14.15 8.83
CA ILE A 170 -4.23 -13.23 8.53
C ILE A 170 -4.35 -11.90 9.26
N SER A 171 -5.57 -11.45 9.58
CA SER A 171 -5.77 -10.23 10.36
C SER A 171 -5.27 -10.35 11.81
N LYS A 172 -5.15 -11.58 12.34
CA LYS A 172 -4.55 -11.83 13.67
C LYS A 172 -3.06 -11.48 13.73
N ILE A 173 -2.40 -11.37 12.59
CA ILE A 173 -0.99 -10.99 12.45
C ILE A 173 -0.84 -9.63 11.75
N ASP A 174 -1.84 -8.76 11.92
CA ASP A 174 -1.89 -7.41 11.33
C ASP A 174 -1.74 -7.37 9.79
N ALA A 175 -2.10 -8.46 9.09
CA ALA A 175 -2.05 -8.53 7.64
C ALA A 175 -3.45 -8.42 7.02
N GLY A 176 -3.51 -7.97 5.77
CA GLY A 176 -4.74 -7.83 5.00
C GLY A 176 -4.56 -8.20 3.53
N LEU A 177 -5.56 -7.92 2.71
CA LEU A 177 -5.58 -8.32 1.29
C LEU A 177 -4.41 -7.76 0.50
N SER A 178 -4.06 -6.49 0.72
CA SER A 178 -2.92 -5.87 0.04
C SER A 178 -1.58 -6.47 0.45
N CYS A 179 -1.44 -6.96 1.70
CA CYS A 179 -0.22 -7.57 2.21
C CYS A 179 0.08 -8.92 1.55
N MET A 180 -0.96 -9.61 1.09
CA MET A 180 -0.86 -10.93 0.43
C MET A 180 -0.74 -10.83 -1.09
N SER A 181 -0.64 -9.63 -1.65
CA SER A 181 -0.62 -9.42 -3.10
C SER A 181 0.69 -8.80 -3.56
N LEU A 182 1.24 -9.34 -4.63
CA LEU A 182 2.29 -8.71 -5.43
C LEU A 182 1.77 -8.60 -6.86
N ARG A 183 1.77 -7.38 -7.42
CA ARG A 183 1.19 -7.09 -8.74
C ARG A 183 2.21 -6.35 -9.62
N TRP A 184 2.24 -6.68 -10.89
CA TRP A 184 3.08 -6.04 -11.92
C TRP A 184 2.43 -6.15 -13.30
#